data_3622f4f9e6135bfe4d5a7a277d538ecf
#
_entry.id   3622f4f9e6135bfe4d5a7a277d538ecf
#
_cell.length_a   1.000
_cell.length_b   1.000
_cell.length_c   1.000
_cell.angle_alpha   90.00
_cell.angle_beta   90.00
_cell.angle_gamma   90.00
#
_symmetry.space_group_name_H-M   'P 1'
#
loop_
_entity.id
_entity.type
_entity.pdbx_description
1 polymer ?
#
loop_
_entity_poly.entity_id
_entity_poly.type
_entity_poly.pdbx_seq_one_letter_code
_entity_poly.pdbx_strand_id
1 'polypeptide(L)'
;MQNDFLWGVATSAFQLEGSPYADWASWDSILDEKPNITNHYALYREDLHLLKELGVNAYRFSVEWSRIQPRENIWDDEAVAHYQEVIDILIENNIEPMVTLHHFTHPLWFIKKYPWHEDASIEKFLIFAEKMVQTLKGVRYWITFNEPYVLVLAGYFEGCTPPGLRNVPLGVKALKNI
;
A
#
# COMPACT_ATOMS: atom_id res chain seq x y z
N MET A 1 16.27 -11.13 -29.04
CA MET A 1 14.86 -10.75 -28.78
C MET A 1 14.81 -10.28 -27.36
N GLN A 2 14.54 -8.99 -27.14
CA GLN A 2 14.28 -8.50 -25.81
C GLN A 2 12.99 -9.18 -25.33
N ASN A 3 13.05 -9.82 -24.19
CA ASN A 3 11.90 -10.55 -23.66
C ASN A 3 11.01 -9.50 -22.99
N ASP A 4 9.99 -9.02 -23.71
CA ASP A 4 9.06 -7.98 -23.24
C ASP A 4 8.11 -8.53 -22.13
N PHE A 5 8.26 -9.81 -21.76
CA PHE A 5 7.45 -10.43 -20.73
C PHE A 5 8.02 -10.13 -19.34
N LEU A 6 7.17 -9.65 -18.44
CA LEU A 6 7.55 -9.34 -17.06
C LEU A 6 7.35 -10.57 -16.18
N TRP A 7 8.45 -11.10 -15.68
CA TRP A 7 8.47 -12.13 -14.64
C TRP A 7 8.76 -11.46 -13.32
N GLY A 8 7.81 -11.48 -12.39
CA GLY A 8 7.93 -10.71 -11.17
C GLY A 8 7.39 -11.41 -9.93
N VAL A 9 7.67 -10.79 -8.82
CA VAL A 9 7.10 -11.11 -7.51
C VAL A 9 6.35 -9.90 -6.97
N ALA A 10 5.49 -10.12 -5.97
CA ALA A 10 4.69 -9.06 -5.38
C ALA A 10 4.70 -9.12 -3.86
N THR A 11 4.69 -7.94 -3.24
CA THR A 11 4.58 -7.77 -1.79
C THR A 11 3.63 -6.64 -1.44
N SER A 12 3.29 -6.53 -0.15
CA SER A 12 2.57 -5.37 0.38
C SER A 12 3.32 -4.75 1.55
N ALA A 13 3.33 -3.42 1.61
CA ALA A 13 4.10 -2.67 2.59
C ALA A 13 3.75 -3.06 4.03
N PHE A 14 2.49 -3.00 4.42
CA PHE A 14 2.11 -3.28 5.80
C PHE A 14 2.53 -4.68 6.28
N GLN A 15 2.41 -5.69 5.42
CA GLN A 15 2.75 -7.08 5.77
C GLN A 15 4.25 -7.27 6.03
N LEU A 16 5.11 -6.51 5.34
CA LEU A 16 6.56 -6.63 5.46
C LEU A 16 7.19 -5.59 6.38
N GLU A 17 6.62 -4.38 6.41
CA GLU A 17 7.19 -3.22 7.08
C GLU A 17 6.45 -2.86 8.36
N GLY A 18 5.14 -3.13 8.41
CA GLY A 18 4.25 -2.59 9.42
C GLY A 18 4.16 -1.06 9.39
N SER A 19 3.21 -0.50 10.13
CA SER A 19 3.15 0.95 10.39
C SER A 19 2.31 1.20 11.63
N PRO A 20 2.82 1.96 12.62
CA PRO A 20 2.04 2.27 13.81
C PRO A 20 0.87 3.22 13.56
N TYR A 21 0.83 3.85 12.40
CA TYR A 21 -0.20 4.81 11.98
C TYR A 21 -1.32 4.18 11.14
N ALA A 22 -1.20 2.88 10.81
CA ALA A 22 -2.19 2.14 10.06
C ALA A 22 -3.35 1.67 10.94
N ASP A 23 -4.53 1.59 10.37
CA ASP A 23 -5.73 1.03 11.00
C ASP A 23 -5.53 -0.44 11.44
N TRP A 24 -4.83 -1.23 10.64
CA TRP A 24 -4.47 -2.61 10.97
C TRP A 24 -3.58 -2.75 12.20
N ALA A 25 -2.76 -1.75 12.53
CA ALA A 25 -1.92 -1.79 13.74
C ALA A 25 -2.74 -1.76 15.04
N SER A 26 -3.97 -1.24 14.96
CA SER A 26 -4.92 -1.20 16.09
C SER A 26 -6.02 -2.26 16.01
N TRP A 27 -5.96 -3.15 15.03
CA TRP A 27 -6.95 -4.21 14.83
C TRP A 27 -6.62 -5.42 15.70
N ASP A 28 -7.26 -5.50 16.89
CA ASP A 28 -6.96 -6.49 17.92
C ASP A 28 -7.48 -7.91 17.65
N SER A 29 -8.24 -8.13 16.60
CA SER A 29 -9.10 -9.32 16.56
C SER A 29 -8.51 -10.56 15.88
N ILE A 30 -7.37 -10.47 15.21
CA ILE A 30 -6.91 -11.57 14.37
C ILE A 30 -5.49 -12.04 14.67
N LEU A 31 -4.69 -11.24 15.35
CA LEU A 31 -3.29 -11.58 15.58
C LEU A 31 -2.98 -11.49 17.07
N ASP A 32 -3.14 -12.61 17.79
CA ASP A 32 -2.50 -12.82 19.10
C ASP A 32 -0.96 -12.72 19.00
N GLU A 33 -0.45 -12.70 17.79
CA GLU A 33 0.94 -12.45 17.46
C GLU A 33 1.02 -11.15 16.66
N LYS A 34 1.85 -10.21 17.13
CA LYS A 34 2.28 -9.09 16.26
C LYS A 34 2.71 -9.66 14.93
N PRO A 35 2.26 -9.12 13.80
CA PRO A 35 2.66 -9.63 12.51
C PRO A 35 4.17 -9.78 12.50
N ASN A 36 4.65 -10.97 12.16
CA ASN A 36 6.08 -11.24 12.05
C ASN A 36 6.57 -10.50 10.82
N ILE A 37 6.62 -9.18 10.93
CA ILE A 37 7.12 -8.32 9.85
C ILE A 37 8.58 -8.66 9.62
N THR A 38 8.95 -8.73 8.36
CA THR A 38 10.33 -9.05 7.96
C THR A 38 11.30 -7.90 8.20
N ASN A 39 10.80 -6.78 8.74
CA ASN A 39 11.54 -5.53 8.91
C ASN A 39 12.07 -4.95 7.58
N HIS A 40 11.35 -5.20 6.51
CA HIS A 40 11.73 -4.81 5.16
C HIS A 40 12.06 -3.30 5.04
N TYR A 41 11.34 -2.45 5.77
CA TYR A 41 11.61 -1.01 5.77
C TYR A 41 13.06 -0.65 6.14
N ALA A 42 13.67 -1.42 7.02
CA ALA A 42 15.08 -1.25 7.39
C ALA A 42 16.03 -2.09 6.53
N LEU A 43 15.59 -3.26 6.07
CA LEU A 43 16.41 -4.25 5.37
C LEU A 43 16.19 -4.25 3.85
N TYR A 44 15.49 -3.24 3.31
CA TYR A 44 15.09 -3.21 1.89
C TYR A 44 16.25 -3.39 0.91
N ARG A 45 17.44 -2.90 1.22
CA ARG A 45 18.61 -3.04 0.34
C ARG A 45 19.04 -4.50 0.20
N GLU A 46 19.08 -5.22 1.30
CA GLU A 46 19.37 -6.65 1.35
C GLU A 46 18.27 -7.45 0.65
N ASP A 47 17.02 -7.15 0.94
CA ASP A 47 15.86 -7.84 0.37
C ASP A 47 15.76 -7.62 -1.16
N LEU A 48 16.02 -6.40 -1.64
CA LEU A 48 16.04 -6.10 -3.07
C LEU A 48 17.18 -6.82 -3.80
N HIS A 49 18.30 -7.09 -3.11
CA HIS A 49 19.37 -7.90 -3.68
C HIS A 49 18.91 -9.33 -3.97
N LEU A 50 18.06 -9.91 -3.12
CA LEU A 50 17.50 -11.24 -3.34
C LEU A 50 16.63 -11.32 -4.61
N LEU A 51 15.99 -10.23 -5.02
CA LEU A 51 15.23 -10.18 -6.29
C LEU A 51 16.14 -10.42 -7.50
N LYS A 52 17.35 -9.86 -7.45
CA LYS A 52 18.36 -10.08 -8.49
C LYS A 52 18.83 -11.53 -8.52
N GLU A 53 19.04 -12.15 -7.37
CA GLU A 53 19.41 -13.58 -7.26
C GLU A 53 18.29 -14.50 -7.78
N LEU A 54 17.02 -14.13 -7.56
CA LEU A 54 15.86 -14.83 -8.10
C LEU A 54 15.75 -14.71 -9.63
N GLY A 55 16.43 -13.76 -10.25
CA GLY A 55 16.40 -13.54 -11.70
C GLY A 55 15.08 -12.98 -12.22
N VAL A 56 14.30 -12.31 -11.38
CA VAL A 56 13.07 -11.60 -11.79
C VAL A 56 13.41 -10.27 -12.47
N ASN A 57 12.52 -9.80 -13.36
CA ASN A 57 12.68 -8.55 -14.07
C ASN A 57 11.56 -7.53 -13.77
N ALA A 58 10.69 -7.85 -12.81
CA ALA A 58 9.66 -6.94 -12.30
C ALA A 58 9.41 -7.18 -10.81
N TYR A 59 9.08 -6.12 -10.09
CA TYR A 59 8.68 -6.18 -8.69
C TYR A 59 7.50 -5.26 -8.44
N ARG A 60 6.39 -5.86 -7.97
CA ARG A 60 5.23 -5.12 -7.50
C ARG A 60 5.31 -4.97 -5.99
N PHE A 61 5.28 -3.73 -5.53
CA PHE A 61 5.21 -3.42 -4.10
C PHE A 61 4.20 -2.31 -3.86
N SER A 62 3.76 -2.15 -2.64
CA SER A 62 2.92 -1.01 -2.27
C SER A 62 3.73 0.02 -1.48
N VAL A 63 3.30 1.27 -1.56
CA VAL A 63 3.73 2.30 -0.62
C VAL A 63 2.78 2.31 0.57
N GLU A 64 3.27 2.53 1.79
CA GLU A 64 2.44 2.56 2.98
C GLU A 64 1.92 3.99 3.22
N TRP A 65 0.66 4.22 2.82
CA TRP A 65 0.03 5.54 2.96
C TRP A 65 0.09 6.07 4.37
N SER A 66 -0.16 5.22 5.37
CA SER A 66 -0.15 5.62 6.78
C SER A 66 1.23 6.07 7.27
N ARG A 67 2.31 5.59 6.66
CA ARG A 67 3.69 6.01 6.93
C ARG A 67 3.99 7.33 6.23
N ILE A 68 3.63 7.45 4.97
CA ILE A 68 3.87 8.64 4.14
C ILE A 68 3.05 9.84 4.64
N GLN A 69 1.84 9.59 5.12
CA GLN A 69 0.95 10.62 5.65
C GLN A 69 0.39 10.19 7.02
N PRO A 70 1.20 10.22 8.07
CA PRO A 70 0.83 9.73 9.40
C PRO A 70 -0.28 10.52 10.08
N ARG A 71 -0.49 11.75 9.65
CA ARG A 71 -1.58 12.64 10.09
C ARG A 71 -2.14 13.40 8.91
N GLU A 72 -3.38 13.84 9.02
CA GLU A 72 -4.01 14.69 7.98
C GLU A 72 -3.13 15.93 7.71
N ASN A 73 -2.82 16.15 6.43
CA ASN A 73 -1.98 17.24 5.94
C ASN A 73 -0.50 17.25 6.42
N ILE A 74 -0.05 16.19 7.08
CA ILE A 74 1.36 16.02 7.46
C ILE A 74 1.98 14.92 6.61
N TRP A 75 2.99 15.28 5.85
CA TRP A 75 3.73 14.38 4.99
C TRP A 75 5.08 14.06 5.63
N ASP A 76 5.49 12.81 5.51
CA ASP A 76 6.81 12.35 5.92
C ASP A 76 7.70 12.24 4.67
N ASP A 77 8.52 13.26 4.48
CA ASP A 77 9.41 13.33 3.31
C ASP A 77 10.52 12.28 3.37
N GLU A 78 10.91 11.79 4.55
CA GLU A 78 11.87 10.70 4.70
C GLU A 78 11.25 9.38 4.22
N ALA A 79 9.98 9.13 4.53
CA ALA A 79 9.26 7.97 4.02
C ALA A 79 9.11 8.03 2.49
N VAL A 80 8.85 9.21 1.93
CA VAL A 80 8.80 9.38 0.47
C VAL A 80 10.16 9.12 -0.17
N ALA A 81 11.23 9.65 0.41
CA ALA A 81 12.59 9.45 -0.07
C ALA A 81 13.00 7.96 -0.01
N HIS A 82 12.59 7.24 1.03
CA HIS A 82 12.79 5.80 1.14
C HIS A 82 12.18 5.03 -0.04
N TYR A 83 10.92 5.28 -0.38
CA TYR A 83 10.28 4.61 -1.53
C TYR A 83 10.89 5.03 -2.87
N GLN A 84 11.39 6.26 -2.99
CA GLN A 84 12.15 6.65 -4.17
C GLN A 84 13.45 5.84 -4.27
N GLU A 85 14.16 5.64 -3.18
CA GLU A 85 15.39 4.84 -3.19
C GLU A 85 15.12 3.37 -3.55
N VAL A 86 14.02 2.79 -3.06
CA VAL A 86 13.57 1.45 -3.49
C VAL A 86 13.40 1.39 -5.01
N ILE A 87 12.75 2.38 -5.59
CA ILE A 87 12.54 2.48 -7.05
C ILE A 87 13.89 2.59 -7.78
N ASP A 88 14.77 3.45 -7.30
CA ASP A 88 16.08 3.68 -7.93
C ASP A 88 16.92 2.40 -7.94
N ILE A 89 16.97 1.66 -6.83
CA ILE A 89 17.68 0.38 -6.72
C ILE A 89 17.10 -0.65 -7.70
N LEU A 90 15.78 -0.73 -7.84
CA LEU A 90 15.13 -1.64 -8.79
C LEU A 90 15.56 -1.32 -10.23
N ILE A 91 15.49 -0.05 -10.62
CA ILE A 91 15.87 0.42 -11.96
C ILE A 91 17.35 0.13 -12.25
N GLU A 92 18.24 0.42 -11.30
CA GLU A 92 19.68 0.14 -11.42
C GLU A 92 19.97 -1.35 -11.63
N ASN A 93 19.11 -2.23 -11.10
CA ASN A 93 19.22 -3.67 -11.27
C ASN A 93 18.41 -4.22 -12.46
N ASN A 94 17.85 -3.36 -13.33
CA ASN A 94 17.01 -3.72 -14.46
C ASN A 94 15.74 -4.50 -14.05
N ILE A 95 15.18 -4.19 -12.88
CA ILE A 95 13.92 -4.70 -12.37
C ILE A 95 12.87 -3.60 -12.51
N GLU A 96 11.79 -3.88 -13.25
CA GLU A 96 10.70 -2.92 -13.49
C GLU A 96 9.89 -2.71 -12.21
N PRO A 97 9.82 -1.48 -11.65
CA PRO A 97 9.00 -1.18 -10.49
C PRO A 97 7.52 -1.05 -10.87
N MET A 98 6.66 -1.76 -10.15
CA MET A 98 5.21 -1.62 -10.21
C MET A 98 4.69 -1.16 -8.84
N VAL A 99 4.21 0.07 -8.75
CA VAL A 99 3.81 0.66 -7.47
C VAL A 99 2.32 0.57 -7.25
N THR A 100 1.91 -0.04 -6.14
CA THR A 100 0.53 -0.07 -5.67
C THR A 100 0.31 1.07 -4.66
N LEU A 101 -0.65 1.95 -4.94
CA LEU A 101 -0.95 3.10 -4.09
C LEU A 101 -1.71 2.72 -2.82
N HIS A 102 -2.67 1.80 -2.94
CA HIS A 102 -3.48 1.34 -1.81
C HIS A 102 -3.52 -0.19 -1.73
N HIS A 103 -3.08 -0.74 -0.60
CA HIS A 103 -3.05 -2.18 -0.35
C HIS A 103 -3.61 -2.53 1.03
N PHE A 104 -4.93 -2.44 1.17
CA PHE A 104 -5.77 -2.75 2.33
C PHE A 104 -5.65 -1.82 3.54
N THR A 105 -4.51 -1.19 3.77
CA THR A 105 -4.25 -0.39 4.96
C THR A 105 -4.57 1.09 4.76
N HIS A 106 -5.03 1.73 5.82
CA HIS A 106 -5.39 3.14 5.81
C HIS A 106 -4.69 3.89 6.95
N PRO A 107 -4.35 5.17 6.74
CA PRO A 107 -3.99 6.03 7.87
C PRO A 107 -5.16 6.12 8.88
N LEU A 108 -4.85 6.01 10.17
CA LEU A 108 -5.86 6.10 11.23
C LEU A 108 -6.72 7.37 11.16
N TRP A 109 -6.12 8.49 10.73
CA TRP A 109 -6.86 9.75 10.56
C TRP A 109 -7.87 9.66 9.43
N PHE A 110 -7.52 8.96 8.33
CA PHE A 110 -8.38 8.79 7.16
C PHE A 110 -9.59 7.93 7.51
N ILE A 111 -9.38 6.70 7.98
CA ILE A 111 -10.49 5.78 8.25
C ILE A 111 -11.47 6.30 9.32
N LYS A 112 -10.98 7.12 10.28
CA LYS A 112 -11.80 7.73 11.31
C LYS A 112 -12.66 8.89 10.82
N LYS A 113 -12.20 9.66 9.84
CA LYS A 113 -12.89 10.87 9.36
C LYS A 113 -13.55 10.70 8.00
N TYR A 114 -12.93 9.92 7.14
CA TYR A 114 -13.26 9.78 5.73
C TYR A 114 -13.30 8.30 5.29
N PRO A 115 -14.01 7.41 6.00
CA PRO A 115 -14.08 6.02 5.58
C PRO A 115 -14.65 5.92 4.16
N TRP A 116 -14.30 4.85 3.42
CA TRP A 116 -14.64 4.75 1.99
C TRP A 116 -16.11 4.92 1.65
N HIS A 117 -17.02 4.71 2.58
CA HIS A 117 -18.45 4.99 2.38
C HIS A 117 -18.83 6.47 2.48
N GLU A 118 -17.90 7.37 2.80
CA GLU A 118 -18.08 8.81 2.74
C GLU A 118 -17.49 9.38 1.45
N ASP A 119 -18.25 10.24 0.74
CA ASP A 119 -17.84 10.76 -0.58
C ASP A 119 -16.54 11.57 -0.53
N ALA A 120 -16.26 12.20 0.63
CA ALA A 120 -15.02 12.93 0.86
C ALA A 120 -13.75 12.04 0.84
N SER A 121 -13.88 10.71 0.96
CA SER A 121 -12.78 9.76 0.86
C SER A 121 -12.08 9.85 -0.49
N ILE A 122 -12.85 10.07 -1.56
CA ILE A 122 -12.36 10.16 -2.93
C ILE A 122 -11.32 11.29 -3.05
N GLU A 123 -11.67 12.49 -2.59
CA GLU A 123 -10.77 13.65 -2.65
C GLU A 123 -9.48 13.39 -1.86
N LYS A 124 -9.59 12.81 -0.66
CA LYS A 124 -8.41 12.52 0.18
C LYS A 124 -7.47 11.51 -0.46
N PHE A 125 -8.01 10.47 -1.07
CA PHE A 125 -7.19 9.50 -1.81
C PHE A 125 -6.58 10.12 -3.08
N LEU A 126 -7.32 10.93 -3.81
CA LEU A 126 -6.79 11.60 -5.01
C LEU A 126 -5.62 12.53 -4.67
N ILE A 127 -5.69 13.29 -3.57
CA ILE A 127 -4.58 14.13 -3.10
C ILE A 127 -3.33 13.26 -2.81
N PHE A 128 -3.50 12.11 -2.15
CA PHE A 128 -2.40 11.20 -1.90
C PHE A 128 -1.84 10.61 -3.21
N ALA A 129 -2.71 10.09 -4.07
CA ALA A 129 -2.32 9.48 -5.34
C ALA A 129 -1.57 10.47 -6.24
N GLU A 130 -2.08 11.68 -6.38
CA GLU A 130 -1.43 12.75 -7.15
C GLU A 130 -0.04 13.06 -6.60
N LYS A 131 0.07 13.24 -5.28
CA LYS A 131 1.37 13.47 -4.63
C LYS A 131 2.36 12.35 -4.94
N MET A 132 1.96 11.09 -4.84
CA MET A 132 2.85 9.96 -5.11
C MET A 132 3.31 9.93 -6.57
N VAL A 133 2.38 10.06 -7.52
CA VAL A 133 2.69 10.05 -8.95
C VAL A 133 3.57 11.24 -9.36
N GLN A 134 3.37 12.40 -8.74
CA GLN A 134 4.19 13.58 -9.01
C GLN A 134 5.60 13.50 -8.38
N THR A 135 5.73 12.83 -7.23
CA THR A 135 6.98 12.81 -6.47
C THR A 135 7.88 11.62 -6.84
N LEU A 136 7.32 10.40 -6.89
CA LEU A 136 8.08 9.19 -7.20
C LEU A 136 8.37 9.12 -8.71
N LYS A 137 9.65 9.06 -9.06
CA LYS A 137 10.13 9.07 -10.44
C LYS A 137 10.52 7.66 -10.90
N GLY A 138 10.47 7.44 -12.22
CA GLY A 138 10.91 6.19 -12.81
C GLY A 138 9.85 5.07 -12.83
N VAL A 139 8.66 5.32 -12.31
CA VAL A 139 7.56 4.35 -12.28
C VAL A 139 6.71 4.46 -13.54
N ARG A 140 6.58 3.36 -14.27
CA ARG A 140 5.71 3.26 -15.46
C ARG A 140 4.37 2.58 -15.17
N TYR A 141 4.33 1.71 -14.16
CA TYR A 141 3.15 0.92 -13.82
C TYR A 141 2.64 1.27 -12.43
N TRP A 142 1.44 1.84 -12.40
CA TRP A 142 0.73 2.20 -11.18
C TRP A 142 -0.51 1.33 -11.01
N ILE A 143 -0.68 0.77 -9.82
CA ILE A 143 -1.89 0.07 -9.40
C ILE A 143 -2.56 0.96 -8.35
N THR A 144 -3.78 1.39 -8.64
CA THR A 144 -4.51 2.27 -7.72
C THR A 144 -4.91 1.55 -6.44
N PHE A 145 -5.58 0.40 -6.59
CA PHE A 145 -6.04 -0.44 -5.49
C PHE A 145 -5.66 -1.89 -5.71
N ASN A 146 -5.22 -2.54 -4.64
CA ASN A 146 -5.18 -3.99 -4.61
C ASN A 146 -6.55 -4.51 -4.18
N GLU A 147 -7.14 -5.38 -5.00
CA GLU A 147 -8.36 -6.15 -4.70
C GLU A 147 -9.48 -5.32 -4.03
N PRO A 148 -10.01 -4.27 -4.67
CA PRO A 148 -10.99 -3.38 -4.06
C PRO A 148 -12.27 -4.11 -3.61
N TYR A 149 -12.67 -5.16 -4.31
CA TYR A 149 -13.80 -5.99 -3.92
C TYR A 149 -13.54 -6.76 -2.62
N VAL A 150 -12.35 -7.33 -2.46
CA VAL A 150 -11.96 -8.06 -1.24
C VAL A 150 -11.90 -7.11 -0.04
N LEU A 151 -11.36 -5.90 -0.23
CA LEU A 151 -11.38 -4.84 0.79
C LEU A 151 -12.81 -4.57 1.30
N VAL A 152 -13.76 -4.44 0.39
CA VAL A 152 -15.16 -4.16 0.76
C VAL A 152 -15.84 -5.39 1.34
N LEU A 153 -15.62 -6.57 0.76
CA LEU A 153 -16.19 -7.83 1.25
C LEU A 153 -15.78 -8.06 2.71
N ALA A 154 -14.49 -8.08 2.97
CA ALA A 154 -13.95 -8.38 4.29
C ALA A 154 -14.23 -7.27 5.32
N GLY A 155 -14.10 -5.99 4.93
CA GLY A 155 -14.22 -4.86 5.85
C GLY A 155 -15.66 -4.40 6.10
N TYR A 156 -16.55 -4.54 5.11
CA TYR A 156 -17.91 -3.98 5.18
C TYR A 156 -19.05 -5.01 5.18
N PHE A 157 -18.85 -6.16 4.54
CA PHE A 157 -19.90 -7.17 4.51
C PHE A 157 -19.69 -8.21 5.62
N GLU A 158 -18.47 -8.72 5.76
CA GLU A 158 -18.12 -9.74 6.75
C GLU A 158 -17.65 -9.11 8.09
N GLY A 159 -17.05 -7.94 8.04
CA GLY A 159 -16.54 -7.23 9.22
C GLY A 159 -15.37 -7.94 9.90
N CYS A 160 -14.58 -8.72 9.15
CA CYS A 160 -13.43 -9.47 9.67
C CYS A 160 -12.09 -8.72 9.49
N THR A 161 -12.09 -7.58 8.80
CA THR A 161 -10.95 -6.67 8.66
C THR A 161 -11.38 -5.22 8.91
N PRO A 162 -10.48 -4.25 9.10
CA PRO A 162 -10.87 -2.85 9.17
C PRO A 162 -11.72 -2.43 7.94
N PRO A 163 -12.76 -1.62 8.13
CA PRO A 163 -13.23 -0.97 9.36
C PRO A 163 -14.12 -1.82 10.28
N GLY A 164 -14.30 -3.11 10.02
CA GLY A 164 -15.03 -4.04 10.89
C GLY A 164 -16.55 -3.88 10.85
N LEU A 165 -17.10 -3.36 9.78
CA LEU A 165 -18.54 -3.15 9.62
C LEU A 165 -19.21 -4.39 9.04
N ARG A 166 -20.46 -4.63 9.47
CA ARG A 166 -21.36 -5.62 8.86
C ARG A 166 -22.55 -4.90 8.28
N ASN A 167 -22.32 -4.13 7.21
CA ASN A 167 -23.32 -3.23 6.64
C ASN A 167 -23.21 -3.20 5.12
N VAL A 168 -24.08 -3.96 4.46
CA VAL A 168 -24.10 -4.07 2.99
C VAL A 168 -24.36 -2.74 2.29
N PRO A 169 -25.33 -1.89 2.69
CA PRO A 169 -25.51 -0.57 2.09
C PRO A 169 -24.27 0.31 2.13
N LEU A 170 -23.57 0.36 3.26
CA LEU A 170 -22.31 1.13 3.37
C LEU A 170 -21.20 0.50 2.52
N GLY A 171 -21.12 -0.82 2.45
CA GLY A 171 -20.16 -1.50 1.59
C GLY A 171 -20.38 -1.22 0.11
N VAL A 172 -21.64 -1.19 -0.35
CA VAL A 172 -21.96 -0.81 -1.73
C VAL A 172 -21.56 0.65 -2.01
N LYS A 173 -21.75 1.55 -1.05
CA LYS A 173 -21.32 2.93 -1.17
C LYS A 173 -19.79 3.04 -1.21
N ALA A 174 -19.09 2.31 -0.34
CA ALA A 174 -17.64 2.23 -0.35
C ALA A 174 -17.08 1.72 -1.69
N LEU A 175 -17.69 0.66 -2.25
CA LEU A 175 -17.27 0.11 -3.55
C LEU A 175 -17.45 1.09 -4.72
N LYS A 176 -18.39 2.03 -4.61
CA LYS A 176 -18.57 3.09 -5.61
C LYS A 176 -17.53 4.21 -5.49
N ASN A 177 -17.00 4.41 -4.29
CA ASN A 177 -16.04 5.48 -4.00
C ASN A 177 -14.57 5.03 -4.21
N ILE A 178 -14.34 3.73 -4.28
CA ILE A 178 -13.06 3.11 -4.64
C ILE A 178 -12.95 2.95 -6.16
#